data_e41e8d78d30d01a6f8e718990810e8cb
#
_entry.id   e41e8d78d30d01a6f8e718990810e8cb
#
_cell.length_a   1.000
_cell.length_b   1.000
_cell.length_c   1.000
_cell.angle_alpha   90.00
_cell.angle_beta   90.00
_cell.angle_gamma   90.00
#
_symmetry.space_group_name_H-M   'P 1'
#
loop_
_entity.id
_entity.type
_entity.pdbx_description
1 polymer ?
#
loop_
_entity_poly.entity_id
_entity_poly.type
_entity_poly.pdbx_seq_one_letter_code
_entity_poly.pdbx_strand_id
1 'polypeptide(L)'
;MARGESRKRKPGTPDYRKRFWAAVTAIVVTAGSIGVSHAGFTLPNQAQKQVQMAAAETEPAEQTAKKQVPNAAKRSLELEDAQGIQEADAAAVADQSELESDKTTASGFRSVDETVYATENLLNVRSGCGTEYEIVTQLNQGDSVQRVGIGDGWSEVLYKDKSCFVRSEYLTTTEPGSEEATVTAQGAEADAQGAPVSNGRIVAIDAGHQAKGNPDKEPVGPGSSTMKAKVASGTEGVSTKLPEYELTLSVSKKLKRILEERGYQVVMIRESNDVNLSNAERAEIANKSGASIFVRIHGNSLDNTTVNGTLSMCQTATNPYNGGLHAASYSLSKKITDSVCAATGFKNRGVQETDSMSGINWCKIPVSIVEMGFMSNPEEDQKMAQDDYQELIAGGIANGIDAYYQ
;
A
#
# COMPACT_ATOMS: atom_id res chain seq x y z
N MET A 1 17.93 61.81 -43.12
CA MET A 1 16.62 61.72 -42.45
C MET A 1 16.29 60.26 -42.32
N ALA A 2 16.46 59.68 -41.14
CA ALA A 2 16.02 58.32 -40.83
C ALA A 2 15.45 58.32 -39.39
N ARG A 3 14.15 58.03 -39.27
CA ARG A 3 13.42 57.98 -37.99
C ARG A 3 13.70 56.65 -37.32
N GLY A 4 14.18 56.68 -36.07
CA GLY A 4 14.29 55.51 -35.19
C GLY A 4 12.99 55.21 -34.56
N GLU A 5 12.53 53.95 -34.67
CA GLU A 5 11.40 53.40 -33.92
C GLU A 5 11.89 52.78 -32.60
N SER A 6 11.40 53.32 -31.50
CA SER A 6 11.66 52.79 -30.16
C SER A 6 10.71 51.63 -29.87
N ARG A 7 11.24 50.41 -29.76
CA ARG A 7 10.50 49.24 -29.26
C ARG A 7 10.32 49.33 -27.74
N LYS A 8 9.08 49.47 -27.27
CA LYS A 8 8.69 49.35 -25.87
C LYS A 8 8.83 47.87 -25.42
N ARG A 9 9.66 47.64 -24.41
CA ARG A 9 9.76 46.34 -23.71
C ARG A 9 8.51 46.12 -22.85
N LYS A 10 7.89 44.93 -22.97
CA LYS A 10 6.82 44.47 -22.06
C LYS A 10 7.41 44.16 -20.68
N PRO A 11 6.71 44.43 -19.57
CA PRO A 11 7.17 44.09 -18.23
C PRO A 11 7.16 42.59 -18.06
N GLY A 12 8.27 42.04 -17.54
CA GLY A 12 8.41 40.61 -17.23
C GLY A 12 7.54 40.16 -16.04
N THR A 13 7.00 39.00 -16.14
CA THR A 13 6.24 38.33 -15.04
C THR A 13 7.13 38.12 -13.82
N PRO A 14 6.65 38.33 -12.61
CA PRO A 14 7.43 38.13 -11.38
C PRO A 14 7.80 36.66 -11.20
N ASP A 15 9.07 36.40 -10.95
CA ASP A 15 9.58 35.06 -10.64
C ASP A 15 9.22 34.66 -9.20
N TYR A 16 8.12 33.90 -9.04
CA TYR A 16 7.63 33.43 -7.76
C TYR A 16 8.56 32.40 -7.06
N ARG A 17 9.52 31.80 -7.79
CA ARG A 17 10.46 30.82 -7.20
C ARG A 17 11.43 31.46 -6.22
N LYS A 18 11.89 32.70 -6.50
CA LYS A 18 12.83 33.40 -5.60
C LYS A 18 12.18 33.89 -4.30
N ARG A 19 10.87 34.15 -4.31
CA ARG A 19 10.16 34.60 -3.10
C ARG A 19 9.81 33.45 -2.14
N PHE A 20 9.58 32.23 -2.65
CA PHE A 20 9.30 31.06 -1.83
C PHE A 20 10.51 30.61 -1.01
N TRP A 21 11.71 30.60 -1.61
CA TRP A 21 12.95 30.24 -0.91
C TRP A 21 13.39 31.26 0.14
N ALA A 22 13.12 32.54 -0.05
CA ALA A 22 13.44 33.59 0.93
C ALA A 22 12.57 33.49 2.20
N ALA A 23 11.34 33.02 2.10
CA ALA A 23 10.46 32.82 3.26
C ALA A 23 10.83 31.58 4.09
N VAL A 24 11.26 30.48 3.42
CA VAL A 24 11.67 29.24 4.09
C VAL A 24 13.02 29.41 4.81
N THR A 25 13.96 30.18 4.22
CA THR A 25 15.27 30.44 4.83
C THR A 25 15.16 31.34 6.08
N ALA A 26 14.18 32.25 6.14
CA ALA A 26 13.99 33.11 7.30
C ALA A 26 13.43 32.38 8.55
N ILE A 27 12.70 31.26 8.35
CA ILE A 27 12.13 30.47 9.47
C ILE A 27 13.17 29.50 10.08
N VAL A 28 14.15 29.03 9.29
CA VAL A 28 15.17 28.07 9.78
C VAL A 28 16.31 28.76 10.54
N VAL A 29 16.59 30.04 10.25
CA VAL A 29 17.70 30.79 10.92
C VAL A 29 17.31 31.32 12.31
N THR A 30 16.02 31.40 12.65
CA THR A 30 15.58 31.91 13.98
C THR A 30 15.42 30.83 15.04
N ALA A 31 15.53 29.55 14.69
CA ALA A 31 15.44 28.43 15.66
C ALA A 31 16.80 27.88 16.15
N GLY A 32 17.91 28.38 15.64
CA GLY A 32 19.26 27.84 15.88
C GLY A 32 20.18 28.61 16.83
N SER A 33 19.73 29.71 17.46
CA SER A 33 20.62 30.51 18.29
C SER A 33 19.90 31.12 19.49
N ILE A 34 19.59 30.30 20.50
CA ILE A 34 19.37 30.80 21.90
C ILE A 34 20.06 29.83 22.86
N GLY A 35 21.33 30.11 23.09
CA GLY A 35 22.05 29.71 24.27
C GLY A 35 22.58 30.96 24.97
N VAL A 36 22.07 31.18 26.18
CA VAL A 36 22.60 32.04 27.28
C VAL A 36 22.62 33.56 27.07
N SER A 37 21.68 34.28 27.66
CA SER A 37 21.92 35.17 28.82
C SER A 37 20.65 35.97 29.18
N HIS A 38 20.41 36.17 30.46
CA HIS A 38 19.38 36.99 31.06
C HIS A 38 19.48 38.46 30.63
N ALA A 39 18.49 38.93 29.88
CA ALA A 39 18.04 40.30 29.87
C ALA A 39 16.66 40.37 29.22
N GLY A 40 15.67 40.93 29.94
CA GLY A 40 14.28 40.98 29.53
C GLY A 40 14.09 41.75 28.22
N PHE A 41 13.50 41.11 27.25
CA PHE A 41 12.98 41.71 26.05
C PHE A 41 11.49 41.39 25.95
N THR A 42 10.63 42.35 26.16
CA THR A 42 9.20 42.24 25.91
C THR A 42 8.92 42.60 24.46
N LEU A 43 8.34 41.64 23.71
CA LEU A 43 7.87 41.87 22.34
C LEU A 43 6.64 42.77 22.32
N PRO A 44 6.49 43.63 21.28
CA PRO A 44 5.33 44.49 21.14
C PRO A 44 4.03 43.72 20.98
N ASN A 45 2.96 44.23 21.56
CA ASN A 45 1.62 43.64 21.70
C ASN A 45 0.95 43.20 20.36
N GLN A 46 1.43 43.66 19.21
CA GLN A 46 0.92 43.24 17.87
C GLN A 46 1.48 41.86 17.39
N ALA A 47 2.70 41.52 17.80
CA ALA A 47 3.28 40.24 17.41
C ALA A 47 2.67 39.08 18.20
N GLN A 48 2.27 39.30 19.47
CA GLN A 48 1.57 38.29 20.27
C GLN A 48 0.16 38.00 19.78
N LYS A 49 -0.56 38.96 19.19
CA LYS A 49 -1.87 38.72 18.57
C LYS A 49 -1.81 37.91 17.28
N GLN A 50 -0.77 38.07 16.47
CA GLN A 50 -0.61 37.28 15.25
C GLN A 50 -0.25 35.79 15.52
N VAL A 51 0.52 35.54 16.57
CA VAL A 51 0.85 34.15 16.97
C VAL A 51 -0.37 33.46 17.60
N GLN A 52 -1.22 34.18 18.34
CA GLN A 52 -2.47 33.60 18.86
C GLN A 52 -3.55 33.38 17.79
N MET A 53 -3.61 34.19 16.74
CA MET A 53 -4.55 33.97 15.61
C MET A 53 -4.14 32.81 14.74
N ALA A 54 -2.86 32.55 14.56
CA ALA A 54 -2.37 31.39 13.80
C ALA A 54 -2.55 30.06 14.55
N ALA A 55 -2.67 30.07 15.88
CA ALA A 55 -2.93 28.88 16.69
C ALA A 55 -4.43 28.55 16.84
N ALA A 56 -5.33 29.48 16.51
CA ALA A 56 -6.78 29.31 16.64
C ALA A 56 -7.46 28.75 15.38
N GLU A 57 -6.74 28.63 14.25
CA GLU A 57 -7.30 28.11 12.98
C GLU A 57 -7.08 26.60 12.77
N THR A 58 -6.61 25.86 13.77
CA THR A 58 -6.30 24.42 13.65
C THR A 58 -7.10 23.51 14.60
N GLU A 59 -8.31 23.89 15.02
CA GLU A 59 -9.22 22.95 15.67
C GLU A 59 -10.42 22.63 14.75
N PRO A 60 -10.74 21.35 14.47
CA PRO A 60 -11.93 20.98 13.72
C PRO A 60 -13.16 21.04 14.61
N ALA A 61 -14.16 21.81 14.20
CA ALA A 61 -15.46 21.89 14.84
C ALA A 61 -16.27 20.61 14.60
N GLU A 62 -16.53 19.87 15.65
CA GLU A 62 -17.58 18.88 15.76
C GLU A 62 -18.94 19.59 15.82
N GLN A 63 -19.78 19.44 14.81
CA GLN A 63 -21.20 19.75 14.93
C GLN A 63 -22.06 18.68 14.31
N THR A 64 -22.76 18.00 15.22
CA THR A 64 -23.91 17.14 15.01
C THR A 64 -25.03 17.84 14.23
N ALA A 65 -25.47 17.27 13.13
CA ALA A 65 -26.77 17.56 12.56
C ALA A 65 -27.45 16.27 12.07
N LYS A 66 -28.37 15.77 12.89
CA LYS A 66 -29.41 14.82 12.48
C LYS A 66 -30.28 15.48 11.42
N LYS A 67 -30.41 14.87 10.22
CA LYS A 67 -31.54 15.12 9.32
C LYS A 67 -32.04 13.82 8.71
N GLN A 68 -33.35 13.69 8.84
CA GLN A 68 -34.23 12.60 8.44
C GLN A 68 -34.19 12.31 6.94
N VAL A 69 -34.31 11.02 6.63
CA VAL A 69 -34.56 10.47 5.29
C VAL A 69 -36.06 10.53 4.99
N PRO A 70 -36.49 10.95 3.83
CA PRO A 70 -37.82 10.65 3.35
C PRO A 70 -37.81 9.41 2.46
N ASN A 71 -38.75 8.54 2.78
CA ASN A 71 -39.14 7.34 2.09
C ASN A 71 -39.88 7.72 0.79
N ALA A 72 -39.51 7.17 -0.35
CA ALA A 72 -40.35 7.19 -1.56
C ALA A 72 -40.08 5.96 -2.44
N ALA A 73 -40.94 5.01 -2.28
CA ALA A 73 -41.88 4.53 -3.28
C ALA A 73 -41.36 3.61 -4.38
N LYS A 74 -41.81 2.37 -4.23
CA LYS A 74 -41.93 1.30 -5.22
C LYS A 74 -42.49 1.83 -6.55
N ARG A 75 -41.91 1.39 -7.65
CA ARG A 75 -42.61 1.30 -8.93
C ARG A 75 -42.25 0.00 -9.63
N SER A 76 -43.20 -0.92 -9.59
CA SER A 76 -43.29 -2.10 -10.45
C SER A 76 -43.59 -1.64 -11.88
N LEU A 77 -42.96 -2.27 -12.86
CA LEU A 77 -43.49 -2.32 -14.23
C LEU A 77 -43.34 -3.73 -14.77
N GLU A 78 -44.45 -4.16 -15.31
CA GLU A 78 -44.83 -5.49 -15.71
C GLU A 78 -44.15 -5.95 -17.01
N LEU A 79 -44.16 -7.28 -17.17
CA LEU A 79 -43.80 -8.04 -18.37
C LEU A 79 -44.78 -7.73 -19.53
N GLU A 80 -44.31 -7.77 -20.77
CA GLU A 80 -45.09 -8.27 -21.89
C GLU A 80 -44.21 -9.14 -22.81
N ASP A 81 -44.86 -10.23 -23.21
CA ASP A 81 -44.43 -11.32 -24.08
C ASP A 81 -44.16 -10.91 -25.52
N ALA A 82 -43.25 -11.62 -26.19
CA ALA A 82 -43.43 -12.00 -27.59
C ALA A 82 -42.72 -13.30 -27.92
N GLN A 83 -43.54 -14.27 -28.25
CA GLN A 83 -43.21 -15.60 -28.76
C GLN A 83 -42.72 -15.57 -30.22
N GLY A 84 -41.89 -16.59 -30.54
CA GLY A 84 -42.06 -17.35 -31.81
C GLY A 84 -41.00 -17.15 -32.87
N ILE A 85 -40.33 -18.20 -33.24
CA ILE A 85 -40.47 -18.98 -34.51
C ILE A 85 -39.29 -19.94 -34.65
N GLN A 86 -39.62 -21.22 -34.61
CA GLN A 86 -39.25 -22.45 -35.30
C GLN A 86 -37.94 -22.59 -36.09
N GLU A 87 -37.26 -23.69 -35.77
CA GLU A 87 -36.68 -24.82 -36.51
C GLU A 87 -36.25 -24.68 -37.98
N ALA A 88 -35.06 -25.12 -38.26
CA ALA A 88 -34.75 -26.00 -39.41
C ALA A 88 -33.44 -26.78 -39.24
N ASP A 89 -33.56 -28.07 -39.44
CA ASP A 89 -32.54 -29.14 -39.48
C ASP A 89 -31.32 -28.89 -40.38
N ALA A 90 -30.18 -29.41 -40.00
CA ALA A 90 -29.37 -30.28 -40.85
C ALA A 90 -28.26 -31.00 -40.03
N ALA A 91 -28.29 -32.29 -40.13
CA ALA A 91 -27.40 -33.28 -39.50
C ALA A 91 -26.04 -33.40 -40.17
N ALA A 92 -25.12 -33.96 -39.37
CA ALA A 92 -24.01 -34.89 -39.64
C ALA A 92 -22.62 -34.25 -39.64
N VAL A 93 -21.76 -34.65 -38.73
CA VAL A 93 -20.82 -35.75 -38.71
C VAL A 93 -20.00 -35.66 -37.42
N ALA A 94 -19.90 -36.78 -36.75
CA ALA A 94 -19.15 -36.93 -35.49
C ALA A 94 -17.65 -36.81 -35.72
N ASP A 95 -16.99 -36.04 -34.81
CA ASP A 95 -15.65 -36.35 -34.37
C ASP A 95 -15.60 -36.19 -32.84
N GLN A 96 -15.28 -37.31 -32.18
CA GLN A 96 -15.16 -37.41 -30.74
C GLN A 96 -13.83 -36.82 -30.31
N SER A 97 -13.84 -35.61 -29.80
CA SER A 97 -12.89 -35.13 -28.80
C SER A 97 -13.70 -34.67 -27.61
N GLU A 98 -13.54 -35.33 -26.46
CA GLU A 98 -14.17 -34.99 -25.20
C GLU A 98 -13.79 -33.57 -24.81
N LEU A 99 -14.67 -32.59 -25.10
CA LEU A 99 -14.71 -31.31 -24.46
C LEU A 99 -15.41 -31.54 -23.11
N GLU A 100 -14.64 -31.59 -22.04
CA GLU A 100 -15.18 -31.39 -20.70
C GLU A 100 -15.97 -30.08 -20.71
N SER A 101 -17.28 -30.23 -20.64
CA SER A 101 -18.17 -29.07 -20.49
C SER A 101 -17.83 -28.37 -19.19
N ASP A 102 -17.34 -27.16 -19.27
CA ASP A 102 -17.05 -26.26 -18.14
C ASP A 102 -18.34 -26.07 -17.32
N LYS A 103 -18.52 -26.90 -16.29
CA LYS A 103 -19.65 -26.80 -15.37
C LYS A 103 -19.41 -25.57 -14.51
N THR A 104 -20.40 -24.67 -14.46
CA THR A 104 -20.38 -23.53 -13.55
C THR A 104 -21.30 -23.79 -12.35
N THR A 105 -20.90 -23.24 -11.17
CA THR A 105 -21.74 -23.26 -9.96
C THR A 105 -22.94 -22.31 -10.15
N ALA A 106 -23.92 -22.37 -9.23
CA ALA A 106 -25.04 -21.44 -9.20
C ALA A 106 -24.61 -19.96 -9.07
N SER A 107 -23.40 -19.71 -8.57
CA SER A 107 -22.79 -18.38 -8.45
C SER A 107 -22.01 -17.93 -9.69
N GLY A 108 -22.00 -18.75 -10.75
CA GLY A 108 -21.28 -18.45 -11.99
C GLY A 108 -19.78 -18.74 -11.98
N PHE A 109 -19.27 -19.40 -10.94
CA PHE A 109 -17.88 -19.81 -10.82
C PHE A 109 -17.62 -21.11 -11.59
N ARG A 110 -16.41 -21.29 -12.12
CA ARG A 110 -15.99 -22.58 -12.67
C ARG A 110 -16.05 -23.63 -11.56
N SER A 111 -16.84 -24.68 -11.76
CA SER A 111 -17.06 -25.73 -10.77
C SER A 111 -15.79 -26.54 -10.54
N VAL A 112 -15.46 -26.79 -9.29
CA VAL A 112 -14.40 -27.69 -8.82
C VAL A 112 -14.95 -28.51 -7.65
N ASP A 113 -14.26 -29.56 -7.26
CA ASP A 113 -14.61 -30.38 -6.11
C ASP A 113 -13.31 -30.83 -5.43
N GLU A 114 -12.82 -30.02 -4.51
CA GLU A 114 -11.52 -30.23 -3.89
C GLU A 114 -11.47 -29.68 -2.46
N THR A 115 -10.70 -30.35 -1.59
CA THR A 115 -10.41 -29.84 -0.26
C THR A 115 -9.28 -28.82 -0.35
N VAL A 116 -9.47 -27.65 0.25
CA VAL A 116 -8.45 -26.62 0.36
C VAL A 116 -8.21 -26.22 1.82
N TYR A 117 -7.02 -25.74 2.09
CA TYR A 117 -6.55 -25.38 3.42
C TYR A 117 -6.22 -23.91 3.48
N ALA A 118 -6.61 -23.24 4.58
CA ALA A 118 -6.26 -21.83 4.80
C ALA A 118 -4.75 -21.68 5.04
N THR A 119 -4.14 -20.73 4.35
CA THR A 119 -2.71 -20.39 4.48
C THR A 119 -2.44 -19.34 5.55
N GLU A 120 -3.48 -18.68 6.05
CA GLU A 120 -3.43 -17.58 7.01
C GLU A 120 -4.34 -17.82 8.21
N ASN A 121 -4.00 -17.19 9.36
CA ASN A 121 -4.90 -17.16 10.51
C ASN A 121 -5.99 -16.09 10.33
N LEU A 122 -7.16 -16.31 10.94
CA LEU A 122 -8.29 -15.39 10.90
C LEU A 122 -8.77 -15.06 9.48
N LEU A 123 -8.63 -16.01 8.55
CA LEU A 123 -9.07 -15.87 7.17
C LEU A 123 -10.60 -15.77 7.11
N ASN A 124 -11.12 -14.66 6.62
CA ASN A 124 -12.55 -14.40 6.56
C ASN A 124 -13.26 -15.27 5.52
N VAL A 125 -14.27 -16.00 5.94
CA VAL A 125 -15.27 -16.68 5.11
C VAL A 125 -16.52 -15.81 5.08
N ARG A 126 -16.96 -15.39 3.88
CA ARG A 126 -18.00 -14.39 3.71
C ARG A 126 -19.25 -14.95 3.04
N SER A 127 -20.37 -14.23 3.20
CA SER A 127 -21.65 -14.58 2.57
C SER A 127 -21.73 -14.24 1.07
N GLY A 128 -20.72 -13.58 0.50
CA GLY A 128 -20.62 -13.21 -0.91
C GLY A 128 -19.19 -12.85 -1.31
N CYS A 129 -18.95 -12.71 -2.62
CA CYS A 129 -17.65 -12.40 -3.21
C CYS A 129 -17.35 -10.89 -3.12
N GLY A 130 -16.89 -10.43 -1.95
CA GLY A 130 -16.52 -9.04 -1.72
C GLY A 130 -16.25 -8.78 -0.24
N THR A 131 -15.48 -7.75 0.04
CA THR A 131 -15.16 -7.37 1.43
C THR A 131 -16.34 -6.69 2.14
N GLU A 132 -17.33 -6.23 1.40
CA GLU A 132 -18.57 -5.63 1.87
C GLU A 132 -19.59 -6.68 2.41
N TYR A 133 -19.40 -7.95 2.05
CA TYR A 133 -20.28 -9.02 2.54
C TYR A 133 -19.93 -9.44 3.96
N GLU A 134 -20.98 -9.88 4.70
CA GLU A 134 -20.87 -10.31 6.10
C GLU A 134 -19.88 -11.47 6.28
N ILE A 135 -19.06 -11.40 7.33
CA ILE A 135 -18.18 -12.49 7.75
C ILE A 135 -19.03 -13.55 8.44
N VAL A 136 -19.14 -14.71 7.81
CA VAL A 136 -19.90 -15.87 8.33
C VAL A 136 -19.09 -16.63 9.39
N THR A 137 -17.77 -16.76 9.15
CA THR A 137 -16.81 -17.41 10.06
C THR A 137 -15.40 -16.98 9.69
N GLN A 138 -14.42 -17.43 10.46
CA GLN A 138 -13.00 -17.29 10.16
C GLN A 138 -12.33 -18.65 10.23
N LEU A 139 -11.36 -18.88 9.34
CA LEU A 139 -10.48 -20.05 9.34
C LEU A 139 -9.13 -19.66 9.91
N ASN A 140 -8.49 -20.56 10.62
CA ASN A 140 -7.09 -20.44 11.00
C ASN A 140 -6.20 -21.16 9.99
N GLN A 141 -4.94 -20.83 9.96
CA GLN A 141 -3.95 -21.51 9.14
C GLN A 141 -4.01 -23.03 9.37
N GLY A 142 -4.17 -23.78 8.30
CA GLY A 142 -4.31 -25.22 8.31
C GLY A 142 -5.76 -25.73 8.41
N ASP A 143 -6.74 -24.87 8.70
CA ASP A 143 -8.15 -25.26 8.65
C ASP A 143 -8.56 -25.58 7.19
N SER A 144 -9.32 -26.66 7.00
CA SER A 144 -9.76 -27.11 5.69
C SER A 144 -11.22 -26.78 5.40
N VAL A 145 -11.53 -26.52 4.14
CA VAL A 145 -12.91 -26.39 3.64
C VAL A 145 -13.03 -27.03 2.25
N GLN A 146 -14.24 -27.46 1.89
CA GLN A 146 -14.55 -27.95 0.54
C GLN A 146 -14.75 -26.78 -0.39
N ARG A 147 -13.90 -26.68 -1.44
CA ARG A 147 -14.03 -25.70 -2.51
C ARG A 147 -14.85 -26.31 -3.64
N VAL A 148 -15.92 -25.61 -4.04
CA VAL A 148 -16.86 -26.04 -5.08
C VAL A 148 -16.84 -25.16 -6.33
N GLY A 149 -16.20 -23.98 -6.26
CA GLY A 149 -16.10 -23.07 -7.38
C GLY A 149 -14.91 -22.13 -7.28
N ILE A 150 -14.39 -21.66 -8.43
CA ILE A 150 -13.31 -20.69 -8.55
C ILE A 150 -13.71 -19.63 -9.58
N GLY A 151 -13.60 -18.35 -9.23
CA GLY A 151 -13.84 -17.21 -10.13
C GLY A 151 -13.46 -15.87 -9.52
N ASP A 152 -12.99 -14.94 -10.34
CA ASP A 152 -12.69 -13.53 -9.98
C ASP A 152 -11.84 -13.34 -8.70
N GLY A 153 -10.86 -14.21 -8.49
CA GLY A 153 -9.99 -14.17 -7.31
C GLY A 153 -10.66 -14.66 -6.02
N TRP A 154 -11.87 -15.23 -6.12
CA TRP A 154 -12.61 -15.84 -5.01
C TRP A 154 -12.80 -17.33 -5.22
N SER A 155 -12.86 -18.06 -4.12
CA SER A 155 -13.26 -19.46 -4.05
C SER A 155 -14.64 -19.56 -3.41
N GLU A 156 -15.56 -20.25 -4.07
CA GLU A 156 -16.82 -20.67 -3.45
C GLU A 156 -16.55 -21.94 -2.64
N VAL A 157 -16.82 -21.88 -1.35
CA VAL A 157 -16.57 -22.97 -0.39
C VAL A 157 -17.85 -23.35 0.34
N LEU A 158 -17.95 -24.59 0.79
CA LEU A 158 -19.05 -25.03 1.61
C LEU A 158 -18.70 -24.87 3.11
N TYR A 159 -19.50 -24.08 3.82
CA TYR A 159 -19.46 -24.00 5.25
C TYR A 159 -20.83 -24.28 5.86
N LYS A 160 -20.95 -25.39 6.61
CA LYS A 160 -22.24 -25.89 7.14
C LYS A 160 -23.32 -25.98 6.08
N ASP A 161 -22.97 -26.61 4.95
CA ASP A 161 -23.84 -26.84 3.77
C ASP A 161 -24.35 -25.54 3.08
N LYS A 162 -23.69 -24.42 3.33
CA LYS A 162 -23.98 -23.15 2.64
C LYS A 162 -22.80 -22.72 1.80
N SER A 163 -23.11 -22.21 0.61
CA SER A 163 -22.12 -21.51 -0.20
C SER A 163 -21.64 -20.26 0.52
N CYS A 164 -20.34 -20.17 0.72
CA CYS A 164 -19.62 -19.03 1.27
C CYS A 164 -18.42 -18.73 0.39
N PHE A 165 -17.76 -17.61 0.61
CA PHE A 165 -16.71 -17.13 -0.28
C PHE A 165 -15.46 -16.76 0.51
N VAL A 166 -14.30 -17.18 -0.04
CA VAL A 166 -12.98 -16.92 0.52
C VAL A 166 -12.08 -16.43 -0.62
N ARG A 167 -11.17 -15.52 -0.37
CA ARG A 167 -10.15 -15.11 -1.35
C ARG A 167 -9.27 -16.31 -1.69
N SER A 168 -9.21 -16.63 -2.98
CA SER A 168 -8.48 -17.82 -3.48
C SER A 168 -7.00 -17.81 -3.14
N GLU A 169 -6.38 -16.63 -3.07
CA GLU A 169 -4.97 -16.44 -2.75
C GLU A 169 -4.57 -16.92 -1.34
N TYR A 170 -5.53 -17.09 -0.43
CA TYR A 170 -5.31 -17.57 0.93
C TYR A 170 -5.69 -19.04 1.13
N LEU A 171 -5.84 -19.79 0.02
CA LEU A 171 -6.16 -21.21 0.03
C LEU A 171 -5.11 -22.01 -0.74
N THR A 172 -4.74 -23.19 -0.22
CA THR A 172 -3.88 -24.16 -0.89
C THR A 172 -4.55 -25.52 -0.95
N THR A 173 -4.23 -26.30 -1.97
CA THR A 173 -4.64 -27.72 -2.06
C THR A 173 -3.69 -28.67 -1.32
N THR A 174 -2.54 -28.17 -0.84
CA THR A 174 -1.55 -28.96 -0.11
C THR A 174 -1.94 -29.02 1.37
N GLU A 175 -2.12 -30.22 1.92
CA GLU A 175 -2.41 -30.42 3.34
C GLU A 175 -1.19 -30.03 4.21
N PRO A 176 -1.36 -29.17 5.23
CA PRO A 176 -0.26 -28.80 6.11
C PRO A 176 0.27 -30.03 6.87
N GLY A 177 1.57 -30.32 6.70
CA GLY A 177 2.24 -31.43 7.39
C GLY A 177 2.27 -32.76 6.63
N SER A 178 1.79 -32.83 5.39
CA SER A 178 2.03 -33.99 4.53
C SER A 178 3.45 -33.96 3.98
N GLU A 179 4.36 -34.75 4.57
CA GLU A 179 5.63 -35.09 3.93
C GLU A 179 5.30 -35.97 2.72
N GLU A 180 5.57 -35.50 1.50
CA GLU A 180 5.45 -36.32 0.30
C GLU A 180 6.38 -37.52 0.35
N ALA A 181 5.78 -38.69 0.55
CA ALA A 181 6.46 -39.97 0.30
C ALA A 181 6.66 -40.14 -1.19
N THR A 182 7.92 -40.24 -1.60
CA THR A 182 8.41 -40.53 -2.94
C THR A 182 7.65 -41.68 -3.61
N VAL A 183 6.94 -41.44 -4.68
CA VAL A 183 6.48 -42.46 -5.63
C VAL A 183 7.10 -42.17 -6.98
N THR A 184 7.86 -43.14 -7.46
CA THR A 184 8.56 -43.19 -8.74
C THR A 184 7.63 -42.95 -9.93
N ALA A 185 7.97 -41.94 -10.72
CA ALA A 185 7.31 -41.61 -11.96
C ALA A 185 8.01 -42.19 -13.18
N GLN A 186 7.25 -42.53 -14.20
CA GLN A 186 7.72 -42.52 -15.59
C GLN A 186 6.78 -41.62 -16.40
N GLY A 187 7.37 -40.63 -17.01
CA GLY A 187 6.99 -39.98 -18.26
C GLY A 187 6.00 -38.83 -18.22
N ALA A 188 6.51 -37.63 -18.07
CA ALA A 188 6.22 -36.46 -18.90
C ALA A 188 7.12 -35.32 -18.42
N GLU A 189 7.98 -34.82 -19.28
CA GLU A 189 8.78 -33.61 -19.00
C GLU A 189 7.85 -32.41 -18.91
N ALA A 190 7.63 -31.93 -17.68
CA ALA A 190 7.19 -30.56 -17.40
C ALA A 190 8.13 -30.04 -16.34
N ASP A 191 8.73 -28.89 -16.57
CA ASP A 191 9.75 -28.23 -15.78
C ASP A 191 9.52 -28.31 -14.27
N ALA A 192 10.35 -29.11 -13.60
CA ALA A 192 10.54 -29.02 -12.15
C ALA A 192 11.35 -27.74 -11.88
N GLN A 193 10.67 -26.63 -11.68
CA GLN A 193 11.28 -25.49 -11.01
C GLN A 193 11.42 -25.88 -9.53
N GLY A 194 12.65 -26.26 -9.17
CA GLY A 194 13.04 -26.49 -7.78
C GLY A 194 12.74 -25.26 -6.94
N ALA A 195 12.47 -25.46 -5.63
CA ALA A 195 12.33 -24.37 -4.67
C ALA A 195 13.42 -23.32 -4.92
N PRO A 196 13.10 -22.02 -4.91
CA PRO A 196 14.06 -20.98 -5.24
C PRO A 196 15.26 -21.10 -4.31
N VAL A 197 16.44 -21.25 -4.91
CA VAL A 197 17.71 -21.33 -4.16
C VAL A 197 17.84 -20.01 -3.38
N SER A 198 17.87 -20.10 -2.05
CA SER A 198 18.02 -18.91 -1.19
C SER A 198 19.25 -18.10 -1.63
N ASN A 199 19.07 -16.81 -1.88
CA ASN A 199 20.15 -15.88 -2.16
C ASN A 199 20.88 -15.41 -0.88
N GLY A 200 20.48 -15.93 0.29
CA GLY A 200 21.06 -15.62 1.60
C GLY A 200 20.72 -14.24 2.15
N ARG A 201 19.83 -13.50 1.51
CA ARG A 201 19.46 -12.13 1.90
C ARG A 201 18.10 -12.11 2.56
N ILE A 202 17.98 -11.32 3.63
CA ILE A 202 16.75 -11.12 4.38
C ILE A 202 16.30 -9.67 4.17
N VAL A 203 15.04 -9.48 3.78
CA VAL A 203 14.38 -8.17 3.59
C VAL A 203 13.27 -8.02 4.62
N ALA A 204 13.31 -6.94 5.42
CA ALA A 204 12.18 -6.56 6.25
C ALA A 204 11.22 -5.67 5.46
N ILE A 205 9.92 -5.97 5.52
CA ILE A 205 8.85 -5.20 4.86
C ILE A 205 7.87 -4.71 5.92
N ASP A 206 7.63 -3.40 5.93
CA ASP A 206 6.59 -2.77 6.76
C ASP A 206 5.48 -2.23 5.87
N ALA A 207 4.30 -2.81 5.98
CA ALA A 207 3.08 -2.20 5.50
C ALA A 207 2.75 -0.99 6.39
N GLY A 208 2.86 0.22 5.85
CA GLY A 208 2.65 1.46 6.59
C GLY A 208 1.28 1.51 7.26
N HIS A 209 1.21 2.19 8.40
CA HIS A 209 -0.01 2.38 9.17
C HIS A 209 -0.63 1.09 9.73
N GLN A 210 -1.85 1.18 10.22
CA GLN A 210 -2.70 0.11 10.78
C GLN A 210 -4.13 0.64 10.92
N ALA A 211 -5.12 -0.24 11.10
CA ALA A 211 -6.53 0.14 11.13
C ALA A 211 -6.85 1.23 12.17
N LYS A 212 -6.17 1.19 13.31
CA LYS A 212 -6.36 2.18 14.39
C LYS A 212 -5.04 2.85 14.73
N GLY A 213 -4.94 4.15 14.48
CA GLY A 213 -3.80 4.96 14.90
C GLY A 213 -3.61 4.98 16.41
N ASN A 214 -2.38 5.25 16.86
CA ASN A 214 -2.06 5.41 18.27
C ASN A 214 -1.46 6.81 18.48
N PRO A 215 -2.21 7.76 19.09
CA PRO A 215 -1.78 9.13 19.32
C PRO A 215 -0.81 9.29 20.49
N ASP A 216 -0.59 8.24 21.30
CA ASP A 216 0.44 8.26 22.34
C ASP A 216 1.77 8.68 21.75
N LYS A 217 2.62 9.25 22.59
CA LYS A 217 3.88 9.82 22.13
C LYS A 217 5.05 8.86 22.31
N GLU A 218 5.95 8.89 21.34
CA GLU A 218 7.27 8.26 21.40
C GLU A 218 8.36 9.24 20.95
N PRO A 219 9.62 9.09 21.39
CA PRO A 219 10.74 9.90 20.89
C PRO A 219 10.92 9.73 19.37
N VAL A 220 11.21 10.82 18.67
CA VAL A 220 11.45 10.82 17.23
C VAL A 220 12.67 9.98 16.82
N GLY A 221 13.54 9.68 17.77
CA GLY A 221 14.73 8.83 17.63
C GLY A 221 15.35 8.51 18.99
N PRO A 222 16.29 7.59 19.08
CA PRO A 222 16.91 7.18 20.33
C PRO A 222 17.47 8.35 21.12
N GLY A 223 17.00 8.56 22.36
CA GLY A 223 17.46 9.65 23.25
C GLY A 223 16.91 11.04 22.90
N SER A 224 16.00 11.17 21.93
CA SER A 224 15.41 12.44 21.57
C SER A 224 14.42 12.94 22.62
N SER A 225 14.43 14.25 22.88
CA SER A 225 13.37 14.94 23.63
C SER A 225 12.17 15.33 22.75
N THR A 226 12.33 15.31 21.43
CA THR A 226 11.23 15.58 20.49
C THR A 226 10.33 14.36 20.43
N MET A 227 9.05 14.58 20.73
CA MET A 227 8.04 13.51 20.80
C MET A 227 7.09 13.59 19.62
N LYS A 228 6.77 12.43 19.02
CA LYS A 228 5.76 12.29 17.95
C LYS A 228 4.72 11.23 18.32
N ALA A 229 3.57 11.24 17.64
CA ALA A 229 2.61 10.16 17.78
C ALA A 229 3.25 8.82 17.37
N LYS A 230 2.92 7.75 18.11
CA LYS A 230 3.44 6.40 17.85
C LYS A 230 3.16 5.93 16.44
N VAL A 231 1.93 6.08 15.96
CA VAL A 231 1.54 5.76 14.59
C VAL A 231 0.23 6.48 14.22
N ALA A 232 0.17 7.02 13.01
CA ALA A 232 -1.07 7.54 12.43
C ALA A 232 -1.87 6.41 11.77
N SER A 233 -3.17 6.59 11.58
CA SER A 233 -4.03 5.67 10.81
C SER A 233 -3.78 5.72 9.31
N GLY A 234 -3.03 6.73 8.83
CA GLY A 234 -2.81 6.95 7.41
C GLY A 234 -3.86 7.85 6.79
N THR A 235 -3.85 7.90 5.47
CA THR A 235 -4.83 8.61 4.63
C THR A 235 -5.84 7.63 4.02
N GLU A 236 -6.70 8.14 3.15
CA GLU A 236 -7.60 7.33 2.31
C GLU A 236 -7.59 7.84 0.87
N GLY A 237 -7.92 6.98 -0.07
CA GLY A 237 -8.08 7.34 -1.47
C GLY A 237 -9.17 8.39 -1.67
N VAL A 238 -8.85 9.46 -2.41
CA VAL A 238 -9.78 10.58 -2.61
C VAL A 238 -11.02 10.14 -3.39
N SER A 239 -10.89 9.19 -4.32
CA SER A 239 -11.96 8.64 -5.17
C SER A 239 -12.47 7.31 -4.64
N THR A 240 -11.56 6.39 -4.34
CA THR A 240 -11.87 4.99 -4.00
C THR A 240 -12.29 4.80 -2.55
N LYS A 241 -11.90 5.71 -1.68
CA LYS A 241 -12.06 5.58 -0.23
C LYS A 241 -11.33 4.38 0.38
N LEU A 242 -10.39 3.80 -0.37
CA LEU A 242 -9.52 2.74 0.12
C LEU A 242 -8.60 3.31 1.20
N PRO A 243 -8.62 2.76 2.44
CA PRO A 243 -7.69 3.20 3.48
C PRO A 243 -6.24 2.86 3.13
N GLU A 244 -5.31 3.76 3.43
CA GLU A 244 -3.89 3.54 3.17
C GLU A 244 -3.36 2.26 3.80
N TYR A 245 -3.76 1.95 5.04
CA TYR A 245 -3.28 0.74 5.73
C TYR A 245 -3.72 -0.57 5.05
N GLU A 246 -4.83 -0.58 4.30
CA GLU A 246 -5.27 -1.73 3.50
C GLU A 246 -4.45 -1.85 2.22
N LEU A 247 -4.29 -0.74 1.49
CA LEU A 247 -3.47 -0.67 0.30
C LEU A 247 -2.03 -1.12 0.57
N THR A 248 -1.41 -0.58 1.62
CA THR A 248 -0.01 -0.90 1.97
C THR A 248 0.17 -2.36 2.34
N LEU A 249 -0.79 -2.96 3.05
CA LEU A 249 -0.74 -4.39 3.38
C LEU A 249 -0.89 -5.27 2.13
N SER A 250 -1.81 -4.93 1.23
CA SER A 250 -2.02 -5.66 -0.02
C SER A 250 -0.74 -5.67 -0.87
N VAL A 251 -0.15 -4.48 -1.12
CA VAL A 251 1.11 -4.38 -1.89
C VAL A 251 2.27 -5.07 -1.18
N SER A 252 2.36 -4.99 0.15
CA SER A 252 3.42 -5.65 0.92
C SER A 252 3.36 -7.18 0.81
N LYS A 253 2.17 -7.78 0.81
CA LYS A 253 1.99 -9.23 0.60
C LYS A 253 2.39 -9.67 -0.81
N LYS A 254 2.05 -8.89 -1.84
CA LYS A 254 2.50 -9.11 -3.21
C LYS A 254 4.03 -9.03 -3.32
N LEU A 255 4.63 -8.01 -2.71
CA LEU A 255 6.07 -7.85 -2.67
C LEU A 255 6.76 -9.03 -1.94
N LYS A 256 6.20 -9.49 -0.81
CA LYS A 256 6.69 -10.68 -0.10
C LYS A 256 6.77 -11.87 -1.05
N ARG A 257 5.65 -12.21 -1.71
CA ARG A 257 5.59 -13.33 -2.66
C ARG A 257 6.65 -13.20 -3.76
N ILE A 258 6.76 -12.04 -4.41
CA ILE A 258 7.73 -11.82 -5.51
C ILE A 258 9.17 -11.97 -5.01
N LEU A 259 9.48 -11.47 -3.82
CA LEU A 259 10.83 -11.59 -3.26
C LEU A 259 11.16 -13.04 -2.86
N GLU A 260 10.21 -13.77 -2.27
CA GLU A 260 10.38 -15.17 -1.92
C GLU A 260 10.59 -16.04 -3.17
N GLU A 261 9.86 -15.79 -4.25
CA GLU A 261 10.06 -16.41 -5.58
C GLU A 261 11.47 -16.12 -6.14
N ARG A 262 12.09 -14.99 -5.77
CA ARG A 262 13.48 -14.62 -6.14
C ARG A 262 14.54 -15.12 -5.15
N GLY A 263 14.14 -15.95 -4.18
CA GLY A 263 15.04 -16.57 -3.19
C GLY A 263 15.42 -15.68 -2.02
N TYR A 264 14.77 -14.53 -1.83
CA TYR A 264 14.93 -13.74 -0.60
C TYR A 264 14.16 -14.37 0.55
N GLN A 265 14.68 -14.21 1.77
CA GLN A 265 13.88 -14.39 2.98
C GLN A 265 13.18 -13.07 3.31
N VAL A 266 11.90 -13.13 3.66
CA VAL A 266 11.11 -11.93 3.97
C VAL A 266 10.61 -11.97 5.41
N VAL A 267 10.77 -10.84 6.10
CA VAL A 267 10.19 -10.61 7.43
C VAL A 267 9.16 -9.49 7.32
N MET A 268 7.90 -9.84 7.46
CA MET A 268 6.81 -8.85 7.53
C MET A 268 6.73 -8.27 8.93
N ILE A 269 6.64 -6.93 9.03
CA ILE A 269 6.45 -6.25 10.34
C ILE A 269 5.01 -6.43 10.83
N ARG A 270 4.05 -6.48 9.93
CA ARG A 270 2.66 -6.85 10.21
C ARG A 270 2.07 -7.64 9.05
N GLU A 271 1.21 -8.57 9.35
CA GLU A 271 0.46 -9.37 8.36
C GLU A 271 -1.05 -9.15 8.45
N SER A 272 -1.48 -8.37 9.45
CA SER A 272 -2.88 -7.95 9.60
C SER A 272 -3.00 -6.44 9.83
N ASN A 273 -4.21 -5.91 9.70
CA ASN A 273 -4.51 -4.50 9.97
C ASN A 273 -4.81 -4.24 11.45
N ASP A 274 -5.20 -5.27 12.21
CA ASP A 274 -5.52 -5.18 13.63
C ASP A 274 -4.28 -5.45 14.49
N VAL A 275 -3.40 -4.47 14.50
CA VAL A 275 -2.18 -4.43 15.32
C VAL A 275 -2.08 -3.09 16.04
N ASN A 276 -1.22 -3.02 17.07
CA ASN A 276 -0.89 -1.76 17.74
C ASN A 276 0.63 -1.63 17.88
N LEU A 277 1.30 -1.36 16.75
CA LEU A 277 2.75 -1.22 16.65
C LEU A 277 3.12 0.24 16.39
N SER A 278 3.95 0.81 17.25
CA SER A 278 4.52 2.15 17.04
C SER A 278 5.58 2.16 15.94
N ASN A 279 5.93 3.33 15.42
CA ASN A 279 6.99 3.44 14.41
C ASN A 279 8.37 3.00 14.94
N ALA A 280 8.66 3.24 16.21
CA ALA A 280 9.88 2.77 16.86
C ALA A 280 9.88 1.23 16.99
N GLU A 281 8.77 0.62 17.42
CA GLU A 281 8.64 -0.84 17.53
C GLU A 281 8.79 -1.52 16.17
N ARG A 282 8.20 -0.97 15.09
CA ARG A 282 8.36 -1.48 13.72
C ARG A 282 9.83 -1.49 13.28
N ALA A 283 10.54 -0.39 13.52
CA ALA A 283 11.98 -0.32 13.25
C ALA A 283 12.78 -1.32 14.10
N GLU A 284 12.41 -1.52 15.37
CA GLU A 284 13.10 -2.44 16.26
C GLU A 284 12.87 -3.92 15.89
N ILE A 285 11.69 -4.28 15.37
CA ILE A 285 11.42 -5.60 14.79
C ILE A 285 12.35 -5.82 13.59
N ALA A 286 12.42 -4.86 12.65
CA ALA A 286 13.32 -4.93 11.51
C ALA A 286 14.80 -5.06 11.93
N ASN A 287 15.26 -4.28 12.92
CA ASN A 287 16.61 -4.33 13.45
C ASN A 287 17.01 -5.70 14.04
N LYS A 288 16.04 -6.44 14.59
CA LYS A 288 16.23 -7.75 15.25
C LYS A 288 16.03 -8.93 14.31
N SER A 289 15.45 -8.72 13.14
CA SER A 289 15.06 -9.78 12.21
C SER A 289 16.22 -10.44 11.47
N GLY A 290 17.41 -9.85 11.52
CA GLY A 290 18.55 -10.25 10.68
C GLY A 290 18.46 -9.69 9.26
N ALA A 291 17.45 -8.86 8.94
CA ALA A 291 17.32 -8.24 7.63
C ALA A 291 18.50 -7.29 7.33
N SER A 292 18.91 -7.27 6.07
CA SER A 292 19.99 -6.39 5.59
C SER A 292 19.45 -5.05 5.07
N ILE A 293 18.16 -4.95 4.79
CA ILE A 293 17.44 -3.73 4.40
C ILE A 293 16.03 -3.72 4.99
N PHE A 294 15.48 -2.52 5.13
CA PHE A 294 14.12 -2.30 5.60
C PHE A 294 13.34 -1.43 4.60
N VAL A 295 12.28 -1.97 4.02
CA VAL A 295 11.42 -1.27 3.06
C VAL A 295 10.06 -1.03 3.71
N ARG A 296 9.65 0.25 3.77
CA ARG A 296 8.39 0.67 4.36
C ARG A 296 7.48 1.22 3.24
N ILE A 297 6.31 0.64 3.09
CA ILE A 297 5.39 0.91 1.98
C ILE A 297 4.30 1.85 2.44
N HIS A 298 4.10 2.96 1.73
CA HIS A 298 3.18 4.04 2.02
C HIS A 298 2.49 4.56 0.76
N GLY A 299 1.37 5.27 0.95
CA GLY A 299 0.70 6.06 -0.06
C GLY A 299 0.65 7.52 0.36
N ASN A 300 1.17 8.40 -0.48
CA ASN A 300 1.29 9.82 -0.18
C ASN A 300 -0.06 10.54 -0.26
N SER A 301 -0.17 11.68 0.41
CA SER A 301 -1.34 12.54 0.31
C SER A 301 -0.96 14.01 0.53
N LEU A 302 -1.54 14.90 -0.26
CA LEU A 302 -1.38 16.35 -0.14
C LEU A 302 -2.72 17.04 -0.42
N ASP A 303 -2.92 18.25 0.11
CA ASP A 303 -4.10 19.08 -0.17
C ASP A 303 -4.24 19.39 -1.67
N ASN A 304 -3.12 19.51 -2.38
CA ASN A 304 -3.13 19.70 -3.83
C ASN A 304 -3.30 18.35 -4.56
N THR A 305 -4.50 18.04 -4.97
CA THR A 305 -4.88 16.81 -5.66
C THR A 305 -4.31 16.64 -7.07
N THR A 306 -3.65 17.67 -7.64
CA THR A 306 -2.97 17.57 -8.95
C THR A 306 -1.56 17.00 -8.83
N VAL A 307 -1.02 16.90 -7.61
CA VAL A 307 0.30 16.31 -7.39
C VAL A 307 0.21 14.81 -7.58
N ASN A 308 1.19 14.24 -8.31
CA ASN A 308 1.26 12.83 -8.66
C ASN A 308 2.71 12.35 -8.70
N GLY A 309 2.91 11.04 -8.71
CA GLY A 309 4.21 10.37 -8.89
C GLY A 309 4.72 9.67 -7.65
N THR A 310 5.68 8.79 -7.86
CA THR A 310 6.35 8.01 -6.81
C THR A 310 7.58 8.75 -6.29
N LEU A 311 7.81 8.67 -4.98
CA LEU A 311 9.05 9.10 -4.35
C LEU A 311 9.43 8.12 -3.24
N SER A 312 10.69 8.16 -2.82
CA SER A 312 11.10 7.49 -1.58
C SER A 312 11.73 8.47 -0.60
N MET A 313 11.76 8.08 0.67
CA MET A 313 12.37 8.87 1.73
C MET A 313 13.45 8.08 2.46
N CYS A 314 14.54 8.76 2.84
CA CYS A 314 15.55 8.26 3.75
C CYS A 314 16.09 9.38 4.65
N GLN A 315 16.95 9.05 5.60
CA GLN A 315 17.62 10.03 6.47
C GLN A 315 18.66 10.85 5.68
N THR A 316 19.05 12.00 6.26
CA THR A 316 20.20 12.78 5.76
C THR A 316 21.54 12.16 6.20
N ALA A 317 22.63 12.55 5.55
CA ALA A 317 23.99 12.15 5.97
C ALA A 317 24.37 12.70 7.36
N THR A 318 23.70 13.75 7.81
CA THR A 318 23.94 14.40 9.11
C THR A 318 22.92 14.00 10.18
N ASN A 319 22.07 13.00 9.89
CA ASN A 319 21.09 12.49 10.86
C ASN A 319 21.78 12.09 12.16
N PRO A 320 21.34 12.64 13.32
CA PRO A 320 22.02 12.38 14.60
C PRO A 320 21.87 10.94 15.11
N TYR A 321 20.94 10.15 14.55
CA TYR A 321 20.62 8.80 15.01
C TYR A 321 21.29 7.71 14.16
N ASN A 322 21.31 7.92 12.84
CA ASN A 322 21.76 6.88 11.90
C ASN A 322 22.30 7.44 10.57
N GLY A 323 22.87 8.67 10.57
CA GLY A 323 23.44 9.30 9.38
C GLY A 323 24.51 8.46 8.66
N GLY A 324 25.20 7.56 9.40
CA GLY A 324 26.14 6.62 8.79
C GLY A 324 25.52 5.62 7.81
N LEU A 325 24.20 5.41 7.84
CA LEU A 325 23.46 4.56 6.91
C LEU A 325 22.98 5.32 5.66
N HIS A 326 23.15 6.64 5.59
CA HIS A 326 22.62 7.50 4.53
C HIS A 326 22.94 6.99 3.12
N ALA A 327 24.22 6.74 2.82
CA ALA A 327 24.63 6.34 1.47
C ALA A 327 23.90 5.06 0.99
N ALA A 328 23.77 4.07 1.88
CA ALA A 328 23.08 2.81 1.59
C ALA A 328 21.57 3.02 1.47
N SER A 329 20.94 3.77 2.39
CA SER A 329 19.51 4.09 2.36
C SER A 329 19.12 4.92 1.14
N TYR A 330 19.94 5.90 0.77
CA TYR A 330 19.73 6.72 -0.44
C TYR A 330 19.82 5.89 -1.72
N SER A 331 20.87 5.01 -1.81
CA SER A 331 21.01 4.09 -2.95
C SER A 331 19.79 3.16 -3.07
N LEU A 332 19.35 2.55 -1.97
CA LEU A 332 18.15 1.70 -1.92
C LEU A 332 16.91 2.48 -2.38
N SER A 333 16.68 3.64 -1.78
CA SER A 333 15.52 4.50 -2.10
C SER A 333 15.50 4.91 -3.56
N LYS A 334 16.66 5.29 -4.11
CA LYS A 334 16.76 5.72 -5.51
C LYS A 334 16.44 4.56 -6.46
N LYS A 335 17.02 3.40 -6.25
CA LYS A 335 16.81 2.22 -7.09
C LYS A 335 15.35 1.74 -7.04
N ILE A 336 14.74 1.75 -5.87
CA ILE A 336 13.31 1.42 -5.73
C ILE A 336 12.45 2.43 -6.49
N THR A 337 12.65 3.75 -6.28
CA THR A 337 11.86 4.78 -6.95
C THR A 337 11.99 4.69 -8.47
N ASP A 338 13.21 4.56 -8.99
CA ASP A 338 13.45 4.44 -10.43
C ASP A 338 12.74 3.21 -11.01
N SER A 339 12.80 2.05 -10.34
CA SER A 339 12.21 0.81 -10.80
C SER A 339 10.68 0.80 -10.72
N VAL A 340 10.09 1.37 -9.66
CA VAL A 340 8.63 1.53 -9.54
C VAL A 340 8.11 2.44 -10.65
N CYS A 341 8.77 3.57 -10.91
CA CYS A 341 8.37 4.48 -11.97
C CYS A 341 8.49 3.83 -13.36
N ALA A 342 9.51 3.00 -13.58
CA ALA A 342 9.66 2.26 -14.84
C ALA A 342 8.55 1.22 -15.03
N ALA A 343 8.11 0.55 -13.96
CA ALA A 343 7.06 -0.45 -14.01
C ALA A 343 5.66 0.16 -14.17
N THR A 344 5.38 1.25 -13.47
CA THR A 344 4.03 1.85 -13.37
C THR A 344 3.75 2.96 -14.35
N GLY A 345 4.80 3.58 -14.91
CA GLY A 345 4.69 4.83 -15.67
C GLY A 345 4.40 6.05 -14.79
N PHE A 346 4.40 5.93 -13.46
CA PHE A 346 4.25 7.07 -12.55
C PHE A 346 5.45 8.01 -12.66
N LYS A 347 5.19 9.29 -12.42
CA LYS A 347 6.22 10.32 -12.44
C LYS A 347 7.27 10.06 -11.36
N ASN A 348 8.53 10.02 -11.73
CA ASN A 348 9.63 9.91 -10.78
C ASN A 348 9.85 11.26 -10.07
N ARG A 349 9.69 11.29 -8.75
CA ARG A 349 9.92 12.47 -7.90
C ARG A 349 11.23 12.37 -7.11
N GLY A 350 11.99 11.30 -7.28
CA GLY A 350 13.29 11.09 -6.67
C GLY A 350 13.22 10.70 -5.19
N VAL A 351 14.33 10.94 -4.50
CA VAL A 351 14.48 10.66 -3.07
C VAL A 351 14.40 11.96 -2.29
N GLN A 352 13.55 11.97 -1.27
CA GLN A 352 13.44 13.06 -0.29
C GLN A 352 14.17 12.67 0.98
N GLU A 353 15.12 13.48 1.42
CA GLU A 353 15.84 13.25 2.67
C GLU A 353 15.13 13.95 3.84
N THR A 354 15.02 13.25 4.99
CA THR A 354 14.35 13.76 6.18
C THR A 354 14.86 13.12 7.45
N ASP A 355 15.00 13.91 8.53
CA ASP A 355 15.39 13.46 9.86
C ASP A 355 14.21 13.53 10.86
N SER A 356 13.00 13.73 10.35
CA SER A 356 11.81 13.92 11.19
C SER A 356 10.93 12.66 11.35
N MET A 357 11.34 11.52 10.77
CA MET A 357 10.53 10.29 10.76
C MET A 357 11.04 9.28 11.81
N SER A 358 10.21 8.98 12.83
CA SER A 358 10.56 7.99 13.86
C SER A 358 10.93 6.65 13.24
N GLY A 359 10.14 6.18 12.26
CA GLY A 359 10.39 4.89 11.58
C GLY A 359 11.68 4.83 10.75
N ILE A 360 12.32 5.96 10.46
CA ILE A 360 13.66 6.04 9.88
C ILE A 360 14.71 6.13 10.99
N ASN A 361 14.52 7.05 11.93
CA ASN A 361 15.53 7.39 12.94
C ASN A 361 15.84 6.25 13.90
N TRP A 362 14.90 5.33 14.14
CA TRP A 362 15.11 4.14 14.98
C TRP A 362 15.78 2.97 14.25
N CYS A 363 15.99 3.08 12.93
CA CYS A 363 16.60 2.01 12.13
C CYS A 363 18.12 1.91 12.37
N LYS A 364 18.60 0.66 12.40
CA LYS A 364 20.03 0.28 12.48
C LYS A 364 20.51 -0.42 11.21
N ILE A 365 19.66 -0.55 10.22
CA ILE A 365 19.91 -1.09 8.89
C ILE A 365 19.45 -0.08 7.83
N PRO A 366 19.95 -0.15 6.59
CA PRO A 366 19.49 0.71 5.49
C PRO A 366 17.97 0.66 5.35
N VAL A 367 17.33 1.83 5.26
CA VAL A 367 15.87 1.98 5.24
C VAL A 367 15.39 2.88 4.11
N SER A 368 14.28 2.51 3.51
CA SER A 368 13.54 3.33 2.54
C SER A 368 12.05 3.35 2.89
N ILE A 369 11.45 4.54 3.00
CA ILE A 369 10.00 4.71 2.92
C ILE A 369 9.68 4.92 1.45
N VAL A 370 8.78 4.10 0.90
CA VAL A 370 8.35 4.16 -0.49
C VAL A 370 6.93 4.73 -0.52
N GLU A 371 6.80 5.94 -1.04
CA GLU A 371 5.52 6.57 -1.33
C GLU A 371 5.12 6.17 -2.76
N MET A 372 4.27 5.15 -2.86
CA MET A 372 3.94 4.49 -4.13
C MET A 372 3.32 5.43 -5.17
N GLY A 373 2.50 6.36 -4.72
CA GLY A 373 1.77 7.37 -5.48
C GLY A 373 0.98 8.25 -4.52
N PHE A 374 0.19 9.19 -5.04
CA PHE A 374 -0.62 10.09 -4.22
C PHE A 374 -2.07 9.62 -4.16
N MET A 375 -2.51 9.13 -3.00
CA MET A 375 -3.90 8.76 -2.74
C MET A 375 -4.86 9.97 -2.81
N SER A 376 -4.33 11.18 -2.69
CA SER A 376 -5.06 12.43 -2.94
C SER A 376 -5.22 12.77 -4.42
N ASN A 377 -4.50 12.11 -5.33
CA ASN A 377 -4.66 12.28 -6.77
C ASN A 377 -5.69 11.26 -7.30
N PRO A 378 -6.80 11.72 -7.94
CA PRO A 378 -7.87 10.81 -8.35
C PRO A 378 -7.46 9.70 -9.33
N GLU A 379 -6.49 9.99 -10.22
CA GLU A 379 -6.00 9.02 -11.20
C GLU A 379 -5.10 7.97 -10.55
N GLU A 380 -4.15 8.39 -9.70
CA GLU A 380 -3.25 7.46 -9.02
C GLU A 380 -3.97 6.63 -7.96
N ASP A 381 -4.93 7.22 -7.24
CA ASP A 381 -5.79 6.51 -6.30
C ASP A 381 -6.56 5.35 -6.98
N GLN A 382 -7.22 5.63 -8.11
CA GLN A 382 -7.93 4.60 -8.86
C GLN A 382 -7.00 3.50 -9.40
N LYS A 383 -5.80 3.85 -9.85
CA LYS A 383 -4.79 2.88 -10.29
C LYS A 383 -4.29 2.02 -9.14
N MET A 384 -3.89 2.62 -8.02
CA MET A 384 -3.38 1.90 -6.86
C MET A 384 -4.42 0.99 -6.20
N ALA A 385 -5.72 1.24 -6.41
CA ALA A 385 -6.77 0.36 -5.94
C ALA A 385 -6.95 -0.90 -6.81
N GLN A 386 -6.36 -0.96 -8.02
CA GLN A 386 -6.44 -2.13 -8.91
C GLN A 386 -5.38 -3.15 -8.57
N ASP A 387 -5.77 -4.41 -8.58
CA ASP A 387 -4.90 -5.52 -8.17
C ASP A 387 -3.68 -5.69 -9.08
N ASP A 388 -3.88 -5.62 -10.40
CA ASP A 388 -2.81 -5.66 -11.40
C ASP A 388 -1.83 -4.49 -11.28
N TYR A 389 -2.32 -3.31 -10.92
CA TYR A 389 -1.46 -2.15 -10.69
C TYR A 389 -0.63 -2.28 -9.41
N GLN A 390 -1.19 -2.90 -8.37
CA GLN A 390 -0.47 -3.25 -7.15
C GLN A 390 0.63 -4.29 -7.42
N GLU A 391 0.40 -5.24 -8.32
CA GLU A 391 1.44 -6.17 -8.80
C GLU A 391 2.58 -5.44 -9.53
N LEU A 392 2.27 -4.46 -10.38
CA LEU A 392 3.29 -3.63 -11.05
C LEU A 392 4.13 -2.85 -10.03
N ILE A 393 3.49 -2.28 -9.00
CA ILE A 393 4.19 -1.55 -7.92
C ILE A 393 5.11 -2.51 -7.15
N ALA A 394 4.57 -3.65 -6.70
CA ALA A 394 5.33 -4.65 -5.95
C ALA A 394 6.50 -5.20 -6.77
N GLY A 395 6.28 -5.51 -8.05
CA GLY A 395 7.33 -5.92 -8.99
C GLY A 395 8.40 -4.85 -9.18
N GLY A 396 8.00 -3.59 -9.28
CA GLY A 396 8.90 -2.45 -9.36
C GLY A 396 9.77 -2.30 -8.11
N ILE A 397 9.18 -2.46 -6.91
CA ILE A 397 9.94 -2.42 -5.64
C ILE A 397 10.94 -3.59 -5.61
N ALA A 398 10.53 -4.81 -5.98
CA ALA A 398 11.41 -5.98 -6.02
C ALA A 398 12.57 -5.79 -7.01
N ASN A 399 12.31 -5.23 -8.20
CA ASN A 399 13.36 -4.89 -9.17
C ASN A 399 14.37 -3.88 -8.62
N GLY A 400 13.88 -2.88 -7.85
CA GLY A 400 14.74 -1.91 -7.18
C GLY A 400 15.61 -2.54 -6.08
N ILE A 401 15.07 -3.51 -5.35
CA ILE A 401 15.82 -4.30 -4.35
C ILE A 401 16.90 -5.14 -5.04
N ASP A 402 16.58 -5.84 -6.12
CA ASP A 402 17.58 -6.59 -6.91
C ASP A 402 18.70 -5.68 -7.41
N ALA A 403 18.34 -4.53 -7.98
CA ALA A 403 19.31 -3.55 -8.45
C ALA A 403 20.19 -2.97 -7.32
N TYR A 404 19.68 -2.88 -6.10
CA TYR A 404 20.46 -2.44 -4.94
C TYR A 404 21.56 -3.44 -4.55
N TYR A 405 21.33 -4.72 -4.76
CA TYR A 405 22.28 -5.77 -4.41
C TYR A 405 23.25 -6.15 -5.55
N GLN A 406 23.07 -5.61 -6.74
CA GLN A 406 24.01 -5.71 -7.86
C GLN A 406 25.15 -4.69 -7.75
#